data_259bebe8d6e5f4073e8f89754ca36053
#
_entry.id   259bebe8d6e5f4073e8f89754ca36053
#
_cell.length_a   1.000
_cell.length_b   1.000
_cell.length_c   1.000
_cell.angle_alpha   90.00
_cell.angle_beta   90.00
_cell.angle_gamma   90.00
#
_symmetry.space_group_name_H-M   'P 1'
#
loop_
_entity.id
_entity.type
_entity.pdbx_description
1 polymer ?
#
loop_
_entity_poly.entity_id
_entity_poly.type
_entity_poly.pdbx_seq_one_letter_code
_entity_poly.pdbx_strand_id
1 'polypeptide(L)'
;MNTDNTAKQHASLFDLDGVPKMSQAIPLALQHVVAMIVGCVTPAIIISGAAGIDTADRVLLIQASLVVSALATLLQLFPIGNKNSFHLGAGLPVILGVSFAYVPSMQAIAEQSGISAILGAQIVGGVCAIIVGLTIKKIRKFFPPLIAGTVVFTIGLSLYPT
;
A
#
# COMPACT_ATOMS: atom_id res chain seq x y z
N MET A 1 0.83 -48.54 -9.98
CA MET A 1 0.27 -48.25 -8.64
C MET A 1 0.59 -46.82 -8.35
N ASN A 2 -0.46 -45.95 -8.43
CA ASN A 2 -0.36 -44.50 -8.53
C ASN A 2 0.00 -43.84 -7.19
N THR A 3 1.24 -43.41 -7.04
CA THR A 3 1.72 -42.62 -5.89
C THR A 3 1.81 -41.11 -6.20
N ASP A 4 1.50 -40.70 -7.45
CA ASP A 4 1.65 -39.32 -7.88
C ASP A 4 0.42 -38.41 -7.68
N ASN A 5 -0.71 -38.94 -7.19
CA ASN A 5 -1.94 -38.16 -7.06
C ASN A 5 -2.22 -37.60 -5.66
N THR A 6 -1.39 -37.92 -4.68
CA THR A 6 -1.60 -37.40 -3.30
C THR A 6 -0.83 -36.15 -2.97
N ALA A 7 0.17 -35.77 -3.77
CA ALA A 7 0.97 -34.55 -3.56
C ALA A 7 0.29 -33.25 -4.00
N LYS A 8 -0.80 -33.32 -4.79
CA LYS A 8 -1.53 -32.12 -5.27
C LYS A 8 -2.69 -31.66 -4.39
N GLN A 9 -2.92 -32.28 -3.25
CA GLN A 9 -4.14 -32.04 -2.47
C GLN A 9 -4.03 -31.03 -1.32
N HIS A 10 -2.87 -30.49 -1.03
CA HIS A 10 -2.72 -29.45 0.01
C HIS A 10 -1.80 -28.32 -0.43
N ALA A 11 -2.12 -27.67 -1.55
CA ALA A 11 -1.61 -26.32 -1.75
C ALA A 11 -2.24 -25.46 -0.64
N SER A 12 -1.46 -25.15 0.38
CA SER A 12 -1.88 -24.29 1.47
C SER A 12 -2.24 -22.94 0.87
N LEU A 13 -3.31 -22.31 1.35
CA LEU A 13 -3.68 -20.92 0.99
C LEU A 13 -2.52 -19.91 1.20
N PHE A 14 -1.49 -20.33 1.92
CA PHE A 14 -0.30 -19.55 2.28
C PHE A 14 0.94 -19.91 1.46
N ASP A 15 0.84 -20.88 0.55
CA ASP A 15 1.96 -21.21 -0.35
C ASP A 15 2.06 -20.17 -1.46
N LEU A 16 3.30 -19.74 -1.77
CA LEU A 16 3.58 -18.68 -2.74
C LEU A 16 3.04 -19.03 -4.14
N ASP A 17 3.12 -20.31 -4.51
CA ASP A 17 2.66 -20.85 -5.79
C ASP A 17 1.32 -21.62 -5.66
N GLY A 18 0.66 -21.50 -4.50
CA GLY A 18 -0.60 -22.16 -4.23
C GLY A 18 -1.75 -21.60 -5.05
N VAL A 19 -2.49 -22.44 -5.74
CA VAL A 19 -3.71 -22.04 -6.46
C VAL A 19 -4.93 -22.42 -5.59
N PRO A 20 -5.57 -21.45 -4.92
CA PRO A 20 -6.74 -21.73 -4.09
C PRO A 20 -7.95 -22.11 -4.96
N LYS A 21 -8.87 -22.88 -4.37
CA LYS A 21 -10.15 -23.16 -5.03
C LYS A 21 -10.93 -21.86 -5.23
N MET A 22 -11.64 -21.70 -6.35
CA MET A 22 -12.41 -20.49 -6.66
C MET A 22 -13.40 -20.11 -5.56
N SER A 23 -14.02 -21.09 -4.90
CA SER A 23 -14.94 -20.87 -3.77
C SER A 23 -14.28 -20.21 -2.55
N GLN A 24 -12.97 -20.32 -2.41
CA GLN A 24 -12.18 -19.68 -1.35
C GLN A 24 -11.53 -18.39 -1.86
N ALA A 25 -11.09 -18.37 -3.11
CA ALA A 25 -10.43 -17.23 -3.72
C ALA A 25 -11.36 -16.01 -3.83
N ILE A 26 -12.62 -16.20 -4.24
CA ILE A 26 -13.58 -15.11 -4.43
C ILE A 26 -13.89 -14.36 -3.14
N PRO A 27 -14.28 -15.00 -2.02
CA PRO A 27 -14.53 -14.30 -0.77
C PRO A 27 -13.29 -13.57 -0.23
N LEU A 28 -12.10 -14.20 -0.32
CA LEU A 28 -10.84 -13.59 0.10
C LEU A 28 -10.48 -12.37 -0.75
N ALA A 29 -10.66 -12.45 -2.07
CA ALA A 29 -10.42 -11.33 -2.97
C ALA A 29 -11.37 -10.17 -2.68
N LEU A 30 -12.67 -10.44 -2.48
CA LEU A 30 -13.66 -9.43 -2.10
C LEU A 30 -13.30 -8.76 -0.77
N GLN A 31 -12.91 -9.53 0.23
CA GLN A 31 -12.48 -8.99 1.52
C GLN A 31 -11.27 -8.05 1.36
N HIS A 32 -10.29 -8.43 0.55
CA HIS A 32 -9.12 -7.58 0.28
C HIS A 32 -9.48 -6.29 -0.45
N VAL A 33 -10.37 -6.37 -1.44
CA VAL A 33 -10.84 -5.18 -2.19
C VAL A 33 -11.56 -4.21 -1.27
N VAL A 34 -12.47 -4.70 -0.41
CA VAL A 34 -13.20 -3.85 0.54
C VAL A 34 -12.25 -3.18 1.54
N ALA A 35 -11.31 -3.94 2.10
CA ALA A 35 -10.33 -3.41 3.04
C ALA A 35 -9.43 -2.34 2.38
N MET A 36 -9.03 -2.57 1.13
CA MET A 36 -8.21 -1.63 0.37
C MET A 36 -8.94 -0.34 0.02
N ILE A 37 -10.20 -0.41 -0.41
CA ILE A 37 -10.99 0.78 -0.74
C ILE A 37 -11.04 1.72 0.47
N VAL A 38 -11.35 1.19 1.66
CA VAL A 38 -11.37 1.97 2.90
C VAL A 38 -9.98 2.58 3.17
N GLY A 39 -8.92 1.77 3.04
CA GLY A 39 -7.54 2.21 3.25
C GLY A 39 -7.07 3.32 2.31
N CYS A 40 -7.56 3.36 1.07
CA CYS A 40 -7.21 4.41 0.10
C CYS A 40 -8.07 5.67 0.22
N VAL A 41 -9.36 5.49 0.52
CA VAL A 41 -10.33 6.60 0.56
C VAL A 41 -10.20 7.42 1.85
N THR A 42 -9.99 6.79 2.99
CA THR A 42 -9.92 7.46 4.30
C THR A 42 -8.84 8.55 4.36
N PRO A 43 -7.59 8.33 3.97
CA PRO A 43 -6.57 9.40 3.97
C PRO A 43 -6.93 10.56 3.05
N ALA A 44 -7.52 10.29 1.88
CA ALA A 44 -7.94 11.32 0.95
C ALA A 44 -9.07 12.19 1.53
N ILE A 45 -10.02 11.59 2.26
CA ILE A 45 -11.09 12.33 2.95
C ILE A 45 -10.52 13.22 4.06
N ILE A 46 -9.63 12.67 4.92
CA ILE A 46 -9.03 13.41 6.02
C ILE A 46 -8.26 14.63 5.49
N ILE A 47 -7.38 14.41 4.51
CA ILE A 47 -6.53 15.46 3.95
C ILE A 47 -7.37 16.52 3.20
N SER A 48 -8.38 16.09 2.44
CA SER A 48 -9.27 17.02 1.74
C SER A 48 -10.11 17.88 2.70
N GLY A 49 -10.51 17.31 3.83
CA GLY A 49 -11.19 18.03 4.90
C GLY A 49 -10.29 19.07 5.54
N ALA A 50 -9.06 18.70 5.89
CA ALA A 50 -8.06 19.61 6.47
C ALA A 50 -7.65 20.74 5.51
N ALA A 51 -7.56 20.45 4.22
CA ALA A 51 -7.25 21.45 3.18
C ALA A 51 -8.43 22.35 2.81
N GLY A 52 -9.65 22.07 3.30
CA GLY A 52 -10.85 22.85 2.99
C GLY A 52 -11.21 22.90 1.51
N ILE A 53 -10.84 21.86 0.74
CA ILE A 53 -11.10 21.83 -0.71
C ILE A 53 -12.57 21.51 -1.01
N ASP A 54 -13.04 22.00 -2.18
CA ASP A 54 -14.39 21.80 -2.66
C ASP A 54 -14.74 20.31 -2.88
N THR A 55 -16.03 20.02 -2.90
CA THR A 55 -16.54 18.63 -3.07
C THR A 55 -16.09 18.02 -4.39
N ALA A 56 -16.03 18.78 -5.48
CA ALA A 56 -15.58 18.31 -6.77
C ALA A 56 -14.11 17.86 -6.73
N ASP A 57 -13.25 18.71 -6.15
CA ASP A 57 -11.82 18.41 -6.00
C ASP A 57 -11.56 17.24 -5.03
N ARG A 58 -12.39 17.12 -3.99
CA ARG A 58 -12.35 15.98 -3.07
C ARG A 58 -12.61 14.66 -3.81
N VAL A 59 -13.63 14.63 -4.66
CA VAL A 59 -13.95 13.44 -5.46
C VAL A 59 -12.80 13.10 -6.40
N LEU A 60 -12.21 14.10 -7.06
CA LEU A 60 -11.04 13.91 -7.93
C LEU A 60 -9.84 13.32 -7.15
N LEU A 61 -9.58 13.83 -5.95
CA LEU A 61 -8.50 13.34 -5.10
C LEU A 61 -8.69 11.86 -4.71
N ILE A 62 -9.91 11.49 -4.34
CA ILE A 62 -10.27 10.10 -4.03
C ILE A 62 -10.11 9.20 -5.25
N GLN A 63 -10.62 9.63 -6.40
CA GLN A 63 -10.49 8.87 -7.65
C GLN A 63 -9.02 8.69 -8.04
N ALA A 64 -8.23 9.76 -7.97
CA ALA A 64 -6.80 9.71 -8.26
C ALA A 64 -6.06 8.73 -7.34
N SER A 65 -6.37 8.73 -6.04
CA SER A 65 -5.75 7.81 -5.07
C SER A 65 -6.06 6.35 -5.39
N LEU A 66 -7.30 6.03 -5.78
CA LEU A 66 -7.71 4.69 -6.18
C LEU A 66 -7.04 4.25 -7.47
N VAL A 67 -6.98 5.11 -8.49
CA VAL A 67 -6.34 4.81 -9.77
C VAL A 67 -4.84 4.57 -9.59
N VAL A 68 -4.15 5.44 -8.87
CA VAL A 68 -2.72 5.29 -8.60
C VAL A 68 -2.42 4.02 -7.80
N SER A 69 -3.25 3.72 -6.79
CA SER A 69 -3.14 2.47 -6.02
C SER A 69 -3.34 1.24 -6.90
N ALA A 70 -4.31 1.26 -7.80
CA ALA A 70 -4.55 0.16 -8.74
C ALA A 70 -3.35 -0.04 -9.68
N LEU A 71 -2.82 1.04 -10.26
CA LEU A 71 -1.63 0.98 -11.12
C LEU A 71 -0.40 0.47 -10.37
N ALA A 72 -0.17 0.94 -9.15
CA ALA A 72 0.93 0.47 -8.31
C ALA A 72 0.80 -1.02 -7.96
N THR A 73 -0.43 -1.47 -7.67
CA THR A 73 -0.72 -2.89 -7.40
C THR A 73 -0.48 -3.76 -8.65
N LEU A 74 -0.88 -3.29 -9.84
CA LEU A 74 -0.60 -3.99 -11.10
C LEU A 74 0.90 -4.11 -11.36
N LEU A 75 1.66 -3.03 -11.14
CA LEU A 75 3.13 -3.05 -11.23
C LEU A 75 3.77 -4.01 -10.24
N GLN A 76 3.21 -4.11 -9.04
CA GLN A 76 3.67 -5.04 -8.01
C GLN A 76 3.41 -6.49 -8.40
N LEU A 77 2.24 -6.77 -8.97
CA LEU A 77 1.80 -8.11 -9.35
C LEU A 77 2.50 -8.59 -10.64
N PHE A 78 2.63 -7.71 -11.62
CA PHE A 78 3.27 -7.99 -12.91
C PHE A 78 4.60 -7.25 -13.01
N PRO A 79 5.69 -7.84 -12.51
CA PRO A 79 6.98 -7.17 -12.50
C PRO A 79 7.46 -6.89 -13.92
N ILE A 80 7.79 -5.63 -14.20
CA ILE A 80 8.33 -5.18 -15.48
C ILE A 80 9.85 -5.12 -15.37
N GLY A 81 10.54 -5.82 -16.24
CA GLY A 81 12.00 -5.82 -16.32
C GLY A 81 12.61 -7.20 -16.44
N ASN A 82 13.93 -7.25 -16.46
CA ASN A 82 14.68 -8.50 -16.59
C ASN A 82 15.09 -9.01 -15.21
N LYS A 83 14.87 -10.30 -14.94
CA LYS A 83 15.17 -10.96 -13.64
C LYS A 83 16.64 -10.80 -13.18
N ASN A 84 17.56 -10.58 -14.10
CA ASN A 84 18.99 -10.46 -13.80
C ASN A 84 19.51 -9.00 -13.70
N SER A 85 18.63 -8.00 -13.89
CA SER A 85 19.00 -6.59 -13.86
C SER A 85 18.00 -5.82 -12.98
N PHE A 86 17.58 -4.66 -13.43
CA PHE A 86 16.60 -3.84 -12.75
C PHE A 86 15.18 -4.34 -13.09
N HIS A 87 14.38 -4.66 -12.05
CA HIS A 87 12.97 -4.98 -12.22
C HIS A 87 12.13 -4.19 -11.22
N LEU A 88 10.99 -3.71 -11.69
CA LEU A 88 9.97 -3.06 -10.89
C LEU A 88 8.88 -4.08 -10.55
N GLY A 89 8.51 -4.16 -9.27
CA GLY A 89 7.55 -5.14 -8.76
C GLY A 89 8.22 -6.39 -8.21
N ALA A 90 7.59 -7.02 -7.23
CA ALA A 90 8.11 -8.23 -6.58
C ALA A 90 7.39 -9.50 -7.05
N GLY A 91 6.33 -9.41 -7.87
CA GLY A 91 5.51 -10.54 -8.27
C GLY A 91 4.70 -11.14 -7.12
N LEU A 92 4.47 -10.35 -6.06
CA LEU A 92 3.70 -10.78 -4.90
C LEU A 92 2.28 -10.21 -4.97
N PRO A 93 1.25 -10.99 -4.63
CA PRO A 93 -0.14 -10.53 -4.60
C PRO A 93 -0.41 -9.64 -3.37
N VAL A 94 0.27 -8.49 -3.32
CA VAL A 94 0.11 -7.48 -2.28
C VAL A 94 -0.53 -6.25 -2.89
N ILE A 95 -1.65 -5.81 -2.31
CA ILE A 95 -2.32 -4.59 -2.73
C ILE A 95 -1.59 -3.40 -2.13
N LEU A 96 -1.18 -2.46 -2.98
CA LEU A 96 -0.52 -1.23 -2.57
C LEU A 96 -1.56 -0.13 -2.36
N GLY A 97 -1.59 0.43 -1.17
CA GLY A 97 -2.48 1.52 -0.78
C GLY A 97 -1.72 2.74 -0.28
N VAL A 98 -2.48 3.77 0.12
CA VAL A 98 -1.94 4.97 0.75
C VAL A 98 -1.44 4.64 2.15
N SER A 99 -0.26 5.15 2.50
CA SER A 99 0.31 4.93 3.85
C SER A 99 -0.29 5.91 4.85
N PHE A 100 -0.92 5.38 5.90
CA PHE A 100 -1.43 6.17 7.02
C PHE A 100 -0.34 6.89 7.83
N ALA A 101 0.91 6.45 7.72
CA ALA A 101 2.04 7.10 8.40
C ALA A 101 2.25 8.56 7.98
N TYR A 102 1.85 8.92 6.77
CA TYR A 102 1.99 10.27 6.25
C TYR A 102 0.80 11.19 6.57
N VAL A 103 -0.34 10.63 6.99
CA VAL A 103 -1.59 11.39 7.18
C VAL A 103 -1.41 12.54 8.17
N PRO A 104 -0.83 12.37 9.38
CA PRO A 104 -0.67 13.49 10.30
C PRO A 104 0.21 14.62 9.76
N SER A 105 1.29 14.27 9.06
CA SER A 105 2.18 15.26 8.43
C SER A 105 1.52 15.99 7.27
N MET A 106 0.77 15.27 6.43
CA MET A 106 0.02 15.86 5.33
C MET A 106 -1.10 16.77 5.81
N GLN A 107 -1.78 16.38 6.90
CA GLN A 107 -2.82 17.20 7.53
C GLN A 107 -2.25 18.52 8.03
N ALA A 108 -1.13 18.49 8.74
CA ALA A 108 -0.47 19.71 9.22
C ALA A 108 -0.03 20.63 8.06
N ILE A 109 0.44 20.08 6.95
CA ILE A 109 0.78 20.86 5.74
C ILE A 109 -0.49 21.41 5.08
N ALA A 110 -1.57 20.62 5.02
CA ALA A 110 -2.84 21.01 4.44
C ALA A 110 -3.42 22.24 5.13
N GLU A 111 -3.43 22.24 6.45
CA GLU A 111 -3.95 23.33 7.29
C GLU A 111 -3.15 24.63 7.12
N GLN A 112 -1.84 24.56 6.92
CA GLN A 112 -0.96 25.73 6.83
C GLN A 112 -0.79 26.26 5.41
N SER A 113 -0.72 25.38 4.43
CA SER A 113 -0.25 25.73 3.08
C SER A 113 -1.13 25.17 1.95
N GLY A 114 -2.18 24.45 2.28
CA GLY A 114 -3.13 23.90 1.32
C GLY A 114 -2.62 22.69 0.53
N ILE A 115 -3.46 22.23 -0.41
CA ILE A 115 -3.23 20.99 -1.18
C ILE A 115 -2.01 21.05 -2.10
N SER A 116 -1.70 22.22 -2.66
CA SER A 116 -0.57 22.38 -3.57
C SER A 116 0.77 22.11 -2.89
N ALA A 117 0.90 22.49 -1.62
CA ALA A 117 2.11 22.24 -0.83
C ALA A 117 2.27 20.74 -0.54
N ILE A 118 1.15 20.01 -0.32
CA ILE A 118 1.17 18.56 -0.15
C ILE A 118 1.71 17.88 -1.40
N LEU A 119 1.21 18.27 -2.58
CA LEU A 119 1.66 17.70 -3.85
C LEU A 119 3.15 17.92 -4.08
N GLY A 120 3.65 19.12 -3.77
CA GLY A 120 5.08 19.42 -3.80
C GLY A 120 5.90 18.56 -2.80
N ALA A 121 5.43 18.46 -1.56
CA ALA A 121 6.06 17.64 -0.53
C ALA A 121 6.10 16.16 -0.90
N GLN A 122 5.07 15.64 -1.57
CA GLN A 122 5.03 14.25 -2.04
C GLN A 122 6.08 13.96 -3.09
N ILE A 123 6.38 14.89 -3.99
CA ILE A 123 7.45 14.72 -4.99
C ILE A 123 8.79 14.56 -4.29
N VAL A 124 9.10 15.44 -3.35
CA VAL A 124 10.34 15.37 -2.56
C VAL A 124 10.39 14.08 -1.73
N GLY A 125 9.29 13.74 -1.06
CA GLY A 125 9.14 12.51 -0.30
C GLY A 125 9.33 11.26 -1.17
N GLY A 126 8.81 11.25 -2.39
CA GLY A 126 8.99 10.18 -3.36
C GLY A 126 10.46 9.98 -3.76
N VAL A 127 11.19 11.06 -4.00
CA VAL A 127 12.64 10.99 -4.29
C VAL A 127 13.40 10.42 -3.08
N CYS A 128 13.11 10.89 -1.88
CA CYS A 128 13.69 10.35 -0.65
C CYS A 128 13.37 8.86 -0.46
N ALA A 129 12.13 8.46 -0.74
CA ALA A 129 11.70 7.06 -0.64
C ALA A 129 12.47 6.15 -1.63
N ILE A 130 12.77 6.62 -2.84
CA ILE A 130 13.59 5.88 -3.80
C ILE A 130 15.00 5.68 -3.23
N ILE A 131 15.63 6.72 -2.69
CA ILE A 131 16.99 6.65 -2.11
C ILE A 131 17.01 5.66 -0.94
N VAL A 132 16.01 5.73 -0.04
CA VAL A 132 15.87 4.79 1.09
C VAL A 132 15.63 3.38 0.57
N GLY A 133 14.78 3.20 -0.45
CA GLY A 133 14.50 1.90 -1.06
C GLY A 133 15.75 1.22 -1.62
N LEU A 134 16.63 1.96 -2.28
CA LEU A 134 17.91 1.44 -2.76
C LEU A 134 18.85 1.02 -1.62
N THR A 135 18.72 1.66 -0.46
CA THR A 135 19.57 1.42 0.70
C THR A 135 18.96 0.43 1.70
N ILE A 136 17.72 0.00 1.49
CA ILE A 136 16.92 -0.82 2.43
C ILE A 136 17.62 -2.12 2.85
N LYS A 137 18.40 -2.74 1.96
CA LYS A 137 19.15 -3.96 2.27
C LYS A 137 20.13 -3.76 3.45
N LYS A 138 20.73 -2.57 3.56
CA LYS A 138 21.65 -2.23 4.66
C LYS A 138 20.90 -1.83 5.93
N ILE A 139 19.78 -1.12 5.76
CA ILE A 139 18.99 -0.55 6.85
C ILE A 139 18.12 -1.60 7.52
N ARG A 140 17.62 -2.61 6.81
CA ARG A 140 16.74 -3.67 7.32
C ARG A 140 17.29 -4.36 8.58
N LYS A 141 18.59 -4.45 8.72
CA LYS A 141 19.27 -5.04 9.90
C LYS A 141 18.94 -4.28 11.19
N PHE A 142 18.64 -2.98 11.11
CA PHE A 142 18.33 -2.13 12.28
C PHE A 142 16.83 -2.09 12.61
N PHE A 143 15.96 -2.75 11.81
CA PHE A 143 14.53 -2.79 12.03
C PHE A 143 14.05 -4.19 12.43
N PRO A 144 14.27 -4.60 13.70
CA PRO A 144 13.69 -5.83 14.21
C PRO A 144 12.15 -5.73 14.24
N PRO A 145 11.43 -6.86 14.24
CA PRO A 145 9.96 -6.90 14.24
C PRO A 145 9.29 -6.08 15.35
N LEU A 146 9.96 -5.97 16.50
CA LEU A 146 9.48 -5.19 17.63
C LEU A 146 9.35 -3.70 17.28
N ILE A 147 10.36 -3.13 16.61
CA ILE A 147 10.33 -1.72 16.18
C ILE A 147 9.20 -1.52 15.16
N ALA A 148 9.05 -2.42 14.18
CA ALA A 148 7.97 -2.34 13.21
C ALA A 148 6.59 -2.37 13.88
N GLY A 149 6.37 -3.26 14.86
CA GLY A 149 5.13 -3.33 15.62
C GLY A 149 4.83 -2.06 16.41
N THR A 150 5.85 -1.49 17.07
CA THR A 150 5.72 -0.24 17.82
C THR A 150 5.36 0.94 16.92
N VAL A 151 5.98 1.02 15.73
CA VAL A 151 5.66 2.06 14.73
C VAL A 151 4.21 1.96 14.27
N VAL A 152 3.74 0.76 13.91
CA VAL A 152 2.34 0.54 13.48
C VAL A 152 1.37 0.93 14.61
N PHE A 153 1.66 0.54 15.84
CA PHE A 153 0.85 0.91 17.01
C PHE A 153 0.80 2.43 17.21
N THR A 154 1.94 3.12 17.13
CA THR A 154 2.03 4.58 17.28
C THR A 154 1.25 5.30 16.17
N ILE A 155 1.32 4.82 14.92
CA ILE A 155 0.52 5.35 13.80
C ILE A 155 -0.97 5.22 14.12
N GLY A 156 -1.40 4.05 14.61
CA GLY A 156 -2.81 3.84 14.99
C GLY A 156 -3.27 4.81 16.08
N LEU A 157 -2.43 5.06 17.10
CA LEU A 157 -2.73 6.02 18.15
C LEU A 157 -2.78 7.46 17.64
N SER A 158 -1.90 7.85 16.71
CA SER A 158 -1.85 9.22 16.16
C SER A 158 -3.08 9.58 15.32
N LEU A 159 -3.80 8.60 14.83
CA LEU A 159 -5.03 8.79 14.04
C LEU A 159 -6.30 8.82 14.92
N TYR A 160 -6.19 8.51 16.20
CA TYR A 160 -7.34 8.46 17.10
C TYR A 160 -8.06 9.81 17.31
N PRO A 161 -7.39 10.97 17.34
CA PRO A 161 -8.06 12.27 17.50
C PRO A 161 -8.61 12.86 16.21
N THR A 162 -8.45 12.21 15.07
CA THR A 162 -8.99 12.64 13.77
C THR A 162 -10.28 11.91 13.44
#